data_f5eb2bbb4c455ac1b5c16a07f656f80e
#
_entry.id   f5eb2bbb4c455ac1b5c16a07f656f80e
#
_cell.length_a   1.000
_cell.length_b   1.000
_cell.length_c   1.000
_cell.angle_alpha   90.00
_cell.angle_beta   90.00
_cell.angle_gamma   90.00
#
_symmetry.space_group_name_H-M   'P 1'
#
loop_
_entity.id
_entity.type
_entity.pdbx_description
1 polymer ?
#
loop_
_entity_poly.entity_id
_entity_poly.type
_entity_poly.pdbx_seq_one_letter_code
_entity_poly.pdbx_strand_id
1 'polypeptide(L)'
;DKAVADGVLPASEAAIHIQIDGAKRKITIRDNGCGISVEKARETLLNIGHSGKNGVDERGFRGIGRLAGLAYAEEVQFITSAHGEPVKTVMTCDCVKMQQLLQKTNTETTDVMETFKAISSFEDPQPEDRNEHYFEVRMVGVPEDSGLLEENDVWRYLSETAPVDFNSQQFSQAQKIRDYFEDHGCPITCYKILRGSRKLPIYKPYSRSLSTGKQAKTKNKDYVRDVEFVYAEASDGQPLYIGWLALTDFSGIISDESVQGIRFRKGNILVGNNTTFVKYFPSEGHNANRMFAGEIHALHTDLVPNSQRDDFEPNAIYGELRQSLGKWAGEINKKYRRGRSESTSALKALNQLNAEQKELEEKIDSGAITSDEKRAQIADRLNQIAKKREKAEKTVRKAKEQGTFDAERTETVEKVLDQTETAAKKMTSLNKKVVNADYATKHDLPSSYNRDERKLYQRIITVIDTFFSDDPQTAEKLREAIKTELSVKKK
;
A
#
# COMPACT_ATOMS: atom_id res chain seq x y z
N ASP A 1 12.60 14.46 11.33
CA ASP A 1 14.00 14.49 10.87
C ASP A 1 14.88 15.21 11.88
N LYS A 2 14.63 16.49 12.18
CA LYS A 2 15.48 17.28 13.08
C LYS A 2 15.66 16.66 14.47
N ALA A 3 14.56 16.20 15.12
CA ALA A 3 14.63 15.58 16.44
C ALA A 3 15.52 14.32 16.48
N VAL A 4 15.56 13.58 15.37
CA VAL A 4 16.43 12.41 15.22
C VAL A 4 17.88 12.85 14.99
N ALA A 5 18.10 13.84 14.14
CA ALA A 5 19.44 14.39 13.87
C ALA A 5 20.06 15.03 15.11
N ASP A 6 19.27 15.73 15.91
CA ASP A 6 19.71 16.39 17.16
C ASP A 6 19.81 15.38 18.35
N GLY A 7 19.50 14.09 18.14
CA GLY A 7 19.56 13.07 19.19
C GLY A 7 18.48 13.19 20.28
N VAL A 8 17.47 14.00 20.07
CA VAL A 8 16.32 14.19 20.99
C VAL A 8 15.39 12.96 20.97
N LEU A 9 15.31 12.28 19.83
CA LEU A 9 14.40 11.16 19.62
C LEU A 9 15.09 10.07 18.80
N PRO A 10 15.03 8.78 19.25
CA PRO A 10 15.48 7.67 18.42
C PRO A 10 14.66 7.57 17.12
N ALA A 11 15.29 7.26 16.00
CA ALA A 11 14.61 7.11 14.71
C ALA A 11 13.47 6.06 14.74
N SER A 12 13.63 5.00 15.54
CA SER A 12 12.61 3.94 15.72
C SER A 12 11.33 4.43 16.42
N GLU A 13 11.43 5.51 17.19
CA GLU A 13 10.31 6.09 17.94
C GLU A 13 9.66 7.27 17.25
N ALA A 14 10.35 7.86 16.24
CA ALA A 14 9.83 8.97 15.47
C ALA A 14 8.55 8.58 14.74
N ALA A 15 7.45 9.29 15.01
CA ALA A 15 6.13 8.96 14.47
C ALA A 15 5.24 10.19 14.31
N ILE A 16 4.31 10.08 13.38
CA ILE A 16 3.18 11.00 13.22
C ILE A 16 1.91 10.23 13.56
N HIS A 17 1.11 10.74 14.45
CA HIS A 17 -0.16 10.12 14.85
C HIS A 17 -1.33 10.94 14.31
N ILE A 18 -2.23 10.27 13.59
CA ILE A 18 -3.45 10.88 13.03
C ILE A 18 -4.66 10.23 13.67
N GLN A 19 -5.54 11.05 14.22
CA GLN A 19 -6.76 10.62 14.87
C GLN A 19 -7.95 11.38 14.29
N ILE A 20 -9.00 10.65 13.93
CA ILE A 20 -10.25 11.19 13.42
C ILE A 20 -11.35 10.83 14.45
N ASP A 21 -12.09 11.83 14.89
CA ASP A 21 -13.27 11.68 15.75
C ASP A 21 -14.47 12.25 14.98
N GLY A 22 -15.14 11.39 14.22
CA GLY A 22 -16.28 11.79 13.39
C GLY A 22 -17.44 12.36 14.22
N ALA A 23 -17.69 11.82 15.43
CA ALA A 23 -18.76 12.30 16.30
C ALA A 23 -18.53 13.73 16.80
N LYS A 24 -17.26 14.11 16.99
CA LYS A 24 -16.87 15.47 17.39
C LYS A 24 -16.45 16.34 16.21
N ARG A 25 -16.54 15.82 14.98
CA ARG A 25 -16.10 16.51 13.77
C ARG A 25 -14.66 17.07 13.90
N LYS A 26 -13.75 16.21 14.43
CA LYS A 26 -12.41 16.62 14.84
C LYS A 26 -11.35 15.71 14.22
N ILE A 27 -10.29 16.32 13.70
CA ILE A 27 -9.08 15.63 13.23
C ILE A 27 -7.89 16.16 14.02
N THR A 28 -7.04 15.27 14.50
CA THR A 28 -5.79 15.61 15.19
C THR A 28 -4.63 14.95 14.48
N ILE A 29 -3.60 15.74 14.15
CA ILE A 29 -2.35 15.28 13.55
C ILE A 29 -1.23 15.73 14.48
N ARG A 30 -0.51 14.79 15.10
CA ARG A 30 0.55 15.06 16.06
C ARG A 30 1.82 14.31 15.68
N ASP A 31 2.93 15.02 15.55
CA ASP A 31 4.26 14.41 15.51
C ASP A 31 4.96 14.56 16.88
N ASN A 32 5.91 13.68 17.12
CA ASN A 32 6.79 13.74 18.30
C ASN A 32 8.18 14.31 17.93
N GLY A 33 8.20 15.30 17.04
CA GLY A 33 9.41 16.02 16.65
C GLY A 33 9.93 16.97 17.75
N CYS A 34 10.85 17.86 17.37
CA CYS A 34 11.43 18.82 18.33
C CYS A 34 10.42 19.80 18.96
N GLY A 35 9.24 19.95 18.34
CA GLY A 35 8.34 21.05 18.66
C GLY A 35 8.93 22.43 18.28
N ILE A 36 8.29 23.48 18.79
CA ILE A 36 8.74 24.87 18.62
C ILE A 36 8.77 25.50 20.01
N SER A 37 9.90 26.11 20.37
CA SER A 37 10.04 26.75 21.67
C SER A 37 9.07 27.94 21.82
N VAL A 38 8.66 28.22 23.05
CA VAL A 38 7.74 29.32 23.39
C VAL A 38 8.22 30.65 22.81
N GLU A 39 9.54 30.90 22.90
CA GLU A 39 10.15 32.12 22.38
C GLU A 39 9.95 32.29 20.85
N LYS A 40 10.06 31.19 20.09
CA LYS A 40 9.98 31.20 18.62
C LYS A 40 8.58 30.89 18.10
N ALA A 41 7.69 30.36 18.92
CA ALA A 41 6.40 29.84 18.47
C ALA A 41 5.57 30.91 17.77
N ARG A 42 5.46 32.09 18.38
CA ARG A 42 4.65 33.19 17.83
C ARG A 42 5.15 33.66 16.47
N GLU A 43 6.45 33.89 16.35
CA GLU A 43 7.07 34.29 15.09
C GLU A 43 6.92 33.19 14.03
N THR A 44 7.28 31.96 14.37
CA THR A 44 7.23 30.82 13.44
C THR A 44 5.82 30.53 12.96
N LEU A 45 4.83 30.57 13.83
CA LEU A 45 3.44 30.22 13.50
C LEU A 45 2.75 31.36 12.70
N LEU A 46 3.08 32.61 12.93
CA LEU A 46 2.52 33.72 12.17
C LEU A 46 3.22 33.95 10.82
N ASN A 47 4.43 33.45 10.63
CA ASN A 47 5.23 33.73 9.43
C ASN A 47 4.81 32.81 8.28
N ILE A 48 3.96 33.31 7.37
CA ILE A 48 3.49 32.59 6.17
C ILE A 48 4.49 32.78 5.03
N GLY A 49 4.84 31.66 4.36
CA GLY A 49 5.67 31.71 3.14
C GLY A 49 7.17 31.86 3.38
N HIS A 50 7.60 32.13 4.61
CA HIS A 50 9.02 32.11 4.98
C HIS A 50 9.31 30.81 5.74
N SER A 51 9.91 29.87 5.05
CA SER A 51 10.47 28.67 5.67
C SER A 51 11.96 28.88 5.82
N GLY A 52 12.48 28.75 7.04
CA GLY A 52 13.94 28.70 7.26
C GLY A 52 14.56 27.40 6.74
N LYS A 53 13.77 26.55 6.06
CA LYS A 53 14.16 25.27 5.52
C LYS A 53 14.78 25.43 4.13
N ASN A 54 15.94 24.79 3.92
CA ASN A 54 16.47 24.65 2.57
C ASN A 54 15.66 23.56 1.84
N GLY A 55 15.25 23.79 0.60
CA GLY A 55 14.45 22.83 -0.19
C GLY A 55 15.18 21.55 -0.59
N VAL A 56 16.45 21.37 -0.19
CA VAL A 56 17.28 20.22 -0.53
C VAL A 56 17.18 19.13 0.53
N ASP A 57 17.36 19.49 1.81
CA ASP A 57 17.45 18.52 2.91
C ASP A 57 16.17 18.45 3.76
N GLU A 58 15.32 19.48 3.69
CA GLU A 58 14.14 19.60 4.53
C GLU A 58 12.85 19.65 3.71
N ARG A 59 11.85 18.86 4.12
CA ARG A 59 10.55 18.83 3.47
C ARG A 59 9.67 20.01 3.89
N GLY A 60 8.83 20.51 2.95
CA GLY A 60 7.89 21.58 3.26
C GLY A 60 8.49 22.98 3.21
N PHE A 61 9.46 23.23 2.35
CA PHE A 61 10.19 24.50 2.20
C PHE A 61 9.32 25.72 1.85
N ARG A 62 8.11 25.53 1.29
CA ARG A 62 7.21 26.67 0.93
C ARG A 62 6.50 27.30 2.15
N GLY A 63 6.49 26.63 3.32
CA GLY A 63 5.90 27.15 4.56
C GLY A 63 4.38 27.35 4.55
N ILE A 64 3.68 26.90 3.51
CA ILE A 64 2.22 27.08 3.33
C ILE A 64 1.39 25.82 3.63
N GLY A 65 2.01 24.65 3.71
CA GLY A 65 1.28 23.37 3.87
C GLY A 65 0.41 23.31 5.13
N ARG A 66 0.82 23.97 6.21
CA ARG A 66 0.05 24.04 7.46
C ARG A 66 -1.27 24.79 7.32
N LEU A 67 -1.39 25.67 6.30
CA LEU A 67 -2.59 26.48 6.08
C LEU A 67 -3.70 25.68 5.37
N ALA A 68 -3.38 24.54 4.79
CA ALA A 68 -4.36 23.75 4.06
C ALA A 68 -5.57 23.36 4.94
N GLY A 69 -5.35 23.11 6.24
CA GLY A 69 -6.42 22.80 7.19
C GLY A 69 -7.45 23.90 7.38
N LEU A 70 -7.07 25.16 7.17
CA LEU A 70 -7.96 26.31 7.38
C LEU A 70 -9.18 26.32 6.44
N ALA A 71 -9.06 25.69 5.27
CA ALA A 71 -10.17 25.58 4.32
C ALA A 71 -11.20 24.52 4.68
N TYR A 72 -10.88 23.62 5.62
CA TYR A 72 -11.66 22.40 5.90
C TYR A 72 -12.12 22.28 7.36
N ALA A 73 -12.10 23.36 8.12
CA ALA A 73 -12.55 23.35 9.52
C ALA A 73 -13.16 24.68 9.90
N GLU A 74 -13.94 24.72 10.98
CA GLU A 74 -14.42 25.96 11.59
C GLU A 74 -13.30 26.62 12.42
N GLU A 75 -12.44 25.81 13.02
CA GLU A 75 -11.30 26.23 13.84
C GLU A 75 -10.10 25.31 13.59
N VAL A 76 -8.90 25.88 13.52
CA VAL A 76 -7.64 25.12 13.48
C VAL A 76 -6.75 25.59 14.62
N GLN A 77 -6.33 24.64 15.46
CA GLN A 77 -5.38 24.88 16.55
C GLN A 77 -4.00 24.31 16.16
N PHE A 78 -2.97 25.10 16.42
CA PHE A 78 -1.57 24.68 16.40
C PHE A 78 -1.04 24.64 17.81
N ILE A 79 -0.66 23.45 18.27
CA ILE A 79 -0.21 23.21 19.64
C ILE A 79 1.22 22.67 19.58
N THR A 80 2.12 23.23 20.33
CA THR A 80 3.51 22.81 20.32
C THR A 80 4.17 22.92 21.69
N SER A 81 5.04 21.96 21.97
CA SER A 81 5.92 21.95 23.13
C SER A 81 7.33 21.56 22.68
N ALA A 82 8.35 22.23 23.17
CA ALA A 82 9.73 21.91 22.88
C ALA A 82 10.36 21.14 24.04
N HIS A 83 11.27 20.21 23.73
CA HIS A 83 11.97 19.41 24.73
C HIS A 83 12.67 20.31 25.76
N GLY A 84 12.48 20.01 27.05
CA GLY A 84 13.05 20.74 28.17
C GLY A 84 12.22 21.94 28.65
N GLU A 85 11.21 22.38 27.91
CA GLU A 85 10.32 23.48 28.30
C GLU A 85 9.14 22.95 29.13
N PRO A 86 8.76 23.62 30.25
CA PRO A 86 7.65 23.18 31.12
C PRO A 86 6.30 23.68 30.66
N VAL A 87 6.19 24.13 29.40
CA VAL A 87 4.99 24.77 28.85
C VAL A 87 4.78 24.42 27.37
N LYS A 88 3.54 24.51 26.94
CA LYS A 88 3.14 24.44 25.54
C LYS A 88 2.54 25.76 25.09
N THR A 89 2.67 26.05 23.81
CA THR A 89 2.02 27.17 23.14
C THR A 89 0.82 26.67 22.33
N VAL A 90 -0.30 27.39 22.44
CA VAL A 90 -1.51 27.14 21.66
C VAL A 90 -1.80 28.39 20.82
N MET A 91 -1.90 28.22 19.50
CA MET A 91 -2.40 29.22 18.58
C MET A 91 -3.67 28.69 17.94
N THR A 92 -4.73 29.47 18.01
CA THR A 92 -6.04 29.16 17.42
C THR A 92 -6.33 30.10 16.24
N CYS A 93 -6.75 29.52 15.12
CA CYS A 93 -7.20 30.23 13.94
C CYS A 93 -8.71 30.06 13.77
N ASP A 94 -9.45 31.18 13.74
CA ASP A 94 -10.88 31.24 13.47
C ASP A 94 -11.12 31.22 11.94
N CYS A 95 -11.45 30.04 11.41
CA CYS A 95 -11.64 29.83 9.98
C CYS A 95 -13.00 30.38 9.49
N VAL A 96 -14.00 30.47 10.37
CA VAL A 96 -15.29 31.10 10.06
C VAL A 96 -15.10 32.61 9.81
N LYS A 97 -14.36 33.27 10.69
CA LYS A 97 -13.98 34.65 10.51
C LYS A 97 -13.15 34.86 9.24
N MET A 98 -12.23 33.94 8.91
CA MET A 98 -11.46 33.98 7.66
C MET A 98 -12.39 34.02 6.44
N GLN A 99 -13.34 33.09 6.37
CA GLN A 99 -14.31 33.03 5.26
C GLN A 99 -15.13 34.32 5.15
N GLN A 100 -15.56 34.93 6.28
CA GLN A 100 -16.28 36.20 6.29
C GLN A 100 -15.42 37.37 5.77
N LEU A 101 -14.15 37.40 6.12
CA LEU A 101 -13.21 38.42 5.64
C LEU A 101 -12.99 38.30 4.14
N LEU A 102 -12.78 37.07 3.64
CA LEU A 102 -12.57 36.80 2.21
C LEU A 102 -13.81 37.13 1.36
N GLN A 103 -15.02 37.00 1.89
CA GLN A 103 -16.27 37.33 1.18
C GLN A 103 -16.50 38.84 1.06
N LYS A 104 -16.00 39.64 1.99
CA LYS A 104 -16.18 41.13 2.02
C LYS A 104 -15.24 41.87 1.06
N THR A 105 -14.22 41.19 0.52
CA THR A 105 -13.10 41.85 -0.19
C THR A 105 -13.27 42.00 -1.69
N ASN A 106 -14.46 42.25 -2.18
CA ASN A 106 -14.65 42.57 -3.62
C ASN A 106 -14.11 43.96 -4.03
N THR A 107 -13.52 44.76 -3.14
CA THR A 107 -13.11 46.14 -3.46
C THR A 107 -11.77 46.63 -2.87
N GLU A 108 -11.14 45.89 -1.96
CA GLU A 108 -9.86 46.31 -1.37
C GLU A 108 -8.87 45.13 -1.34
N THR A 109 -7.61 45.40 -1.74
CA THR A 109 -6.50 44.46 -1.62
C THR A 109 -6.19 44.19 -0.15
N THR A 110 -6.72 43.12 0.41
CA THR A 110 -6.42 42.72 1.79
C THR A 110 -5.09 41.95 1.81
N ASP A 111 -4.16 42.41 2.65
CA ASP A 111 -2.90 41.70 2.88
C ASP A 111 -3.19 40.32 3.53
N VAL A 112 -2.67 39.28 2.92
CA VAL A 112 -2.80 37.90 3.42
C VAL A 112 -2.25 37.75 4.86
N MET A 113 -1.17 38.45 5.17
CA MET A 113 -0.56 38.46 6.51
C MET A 113 -1.43 39.15 7.55
N GLU A 114 -2.06 40.25 7.18
CA GLU A 114 -2.98 40.95 8.07
C GLU A 114 -4.24 40.14 8.33
N THR A 115 -4.79 39.49 7.30
CA THR A 115 -5.93 38.59 7.44
C THR A 115 -5.58 37.42 8.37
N PHE A 116 -4.41 36.81 8.17
CA PHE A 116 -3.99 35.67 9.00
C PHE A 116 -3.78 36.09 10.47
N LYS A 117 -3.17 37.23 10.70
CA LYS A 117 -3.05 37.79 12.07
C LYS A 117 -4.41 38.12 12.70
N ALA A 118 -5.36 38.63 11.92
CA ALA A 118 -6.69 38.99 12.41
C ALA A 118 -7.55 37.79 12.85
N ILE A 119 -7.30 36.59 12.26
CA ILE A 119 -7.99 35.33 12.61
C ILE A 119 -7.25 34.52 13.66
N SER A 120 -5.99 34.86 13.96
CA SER A 120 -5.13 34.09 14.87
C SER A 120 -5.12 34.70 16.26
N SER A 121 -5.26 33.85 17.25
CA SER A 121 -5.13 34.19 18.68
C SER A 121 -4.15 33.24 19.36
N PHE A 122 -3.43 33.75 20.35
CA PHE A 122 -2.55 32.96 21.19
C PHE A 122 -3.09 32.94 22.62
N GLU A 123 -3.12 31.75 23.20
CA GLU A 123 -3.37 31.60 24.63
C GLU A 123 -2.08 31.86 25.41
N ASP A 124 -2.21 32.19 26.70
CA ASP A 124 -1.06 32.19 27.61
C ASP A 124 -0.43 30.79 27.65
N PRO A 125 0.92 30.70 27.73
CA PRO A 125 1.59 29.41 27.78
C PRO A 125 1.02 28.51 28.88
N GLN A 126 0.58 27.30 28.50
CA GLN A 126 -0.03 26.33 29.39
C GLN A 126 1.02 25.37 29.93
N PRO A 127 0.91 24.90 31.19
CA PRO A 127 1.83 23.90 31.72
C PRO A 127 1.88 22.63 30.87
N GLU A 128 3.10 22.09 30.70
CA GLU A 128 3.34 20.82 30.01
C GLU A 128 4.52 20.10 30.68
N ASP A 129 4.61 18.76 30.51
CA ASP A 129 5.77 17.99 30.96
C ASP A 129 7.02 18.40 30.17
N ARG A 130 8.16 18.57 30.85
CA ARG A 130 9.45 18.92 30.22
C ARG A 130 9.98 17.88 29.25
N ASN A 131 9.51 16.64 29.36
CA ASN A 131 9.88 15.55 28.44
C ASN A 131 8.99 15.51 27.18
N GLU A 132 7.86 16.21 27.19
CA GLU A 132 6.97 16.28 26.03
C GLU A 132 7.54 17.24 24.99
N HIS A 133 7.65 16.75 23.76
CA HIS A 133 8.05 17.54 22.61
C HIS A 133 7.25 17.11 21.39
N TYR A 134 6.55 18.03 20.78
CA TYR A 134 5.66 17.72 19.67
C TYR A 134 5.19 18.96 18.91
N PHE A 135 4.67 18.70 17.71
CA PHE A 135 3.83 19.64 17.01
C PHE A 135 2.49 18.96 16.69
N GLU A 136 1.39 19.59 17.10
CA GLU A 136 0.04 19.07 16.89
C GLU A 136 -0.79 20.09 16.10
N VAL A 137 -1.47 19.62 15.07
CA VAL A 137 -2.53 20.34 14.35
C VAL A 137 -3.85 19.71 14.70
N ARG A 138 -4.79 20.51 15.16
CA ARG A 138 -6.12 20.10 15.55
C ARG A 138 -7.15 20.87 14.74
N MET A 139 -7.92 20.16 13.92
CA MET A 139 -9.03 20.71 13.13
C MET A 139 -10.33 20.43 13.87
N VAL A 140 -11.13 21.43 14.14
CA VAL A 140 -12.42 21.32 14.84
C VAL A 140 -13.53 21.86 13.96
N GLY A 141 -14.71 21.26 14.00
CA GLY A 141 -15.83 21.63 13.14
C GLY A 141 -15.59 21.26 11.67
N VAL A 142 -14.95 20.10 11.40
CA VAL A 142 -14.77 19.62 10.03
C VAL A 142 -16.15 19.29 9.42
N PRO A 143 -16.50 19.79 8.21
CA PRO A 143 -17.77 19.49 7.57
C PRO A 143 -17.98 18.00 7.34
N GLU A 144 -19.17 17.49 7.59
CA GLU A 144 -19.50 16.08 7.43
C GLU A 144 -19.40 15.61 5.96
N ASP A 145 -19.70 16.49 5.02
CA ASP A 145 -19.65 16.25 3.58
C ASP A 145 -18.26 16.43 2.96
N SER A 146 -17.25 16.80 3.75
CA SER A 146 -15.87 16.99 3.28
C SER A 146 -15.15 15.71 2.86
N GLY A 147 -15.66 14.53 3.26
CA GLY A 147 -14.97 13.25 3.11
C GLY A 147 -13.78 13.05 4.05
N LEU A 148 -13.35 14.07 4.79
CA LEU A 148 -12.20 13.98 5.71
C LEU A 148 -12.51 13.24 7.01
N LEU A 149 -13.78 13.04 7.33
CA LEU A 149 -14.25 12.26 8.48
C LEU A 149 -14.44 10.77 8.15
N GLU A 150 -14.38 10.39 6.87
CA GLU A 150 -14.46 9.01 6.41
C GLU A 150 -13.12 8.30 6.59
N GLU A 151 -12.92 7.70 7.77
CA GLU A 151 -11.65 7.12 8.16
C GLU A 151 -11.03 6.21 7.11
N ASN A 152 -11.81 5.30 6.51
CA ASN A 152 -11.29 4.34 5.54
C ASN A 152 -10.75 5.01 4.28
N ASP A 153 -11.39 6.06 3.80
CA ASP A 153 -10.98 6.80 2.62
C ASP A 153 -9.72 7.62 2.92
N VAL A 154 -9.65 8.25 4.09
CA VAL A 154 -8.45 8.96 4.54
C VAL A 154 -7.26 8.01 4.70
N TRP A 155 -7.45 6.83 5.31
CA TRP A 155 -6.37 5.86 5.47
C TRP A 155 -5.90 5.30 4.12
N ARG A 156 -6.80 5.04 3.19
CA ARG A 156 -6.47 4.64 1.82
C ARG A 156 -5.68 5.74 1.12
N TYR A 157 -6.16 6.97 1.15
CA TYR A 157 -5.47 8.12 0.58
C TYR A 157 -4.04 8.29 1.14
N LEU A 158 -3.87 8.20 2.45
CA LEU A 158 -2.55 8.31 3.09
C LEU A 158 -1.64 7.13 2.72
N SER A 159 -2.17 5.92 2.58
CA SER A 159 -1.38 4.76 2.13
C SER A 159 -0.82 4.95 0.72
N GLU A 160 -1.54 5.67 -0.14
CA GLU A 160 -1.13 5.99 -1.51
C GLU A 160 -0.16 7.17 -1.57
N THR A 161 -0.45 8.24 -0.81
CA THR A 161 0.18 9.56 -1.00
C THR A 161 1.33 9.83 -0.04
N ALA A 162 1.23 9.37 1.20
CA ALA A 162 2.19 9.68 2.25
C ALA A 162 3.51 8.88 2.07
N PRO A 163 4.62 9.39 2.63
CA PRO A 163 5.93 8.74 2.55
C PRO A 163 6.04 7.59 3.57
N VAL A 164 5.11 6.64 3.51
CA VAL A 164 5.09 5.44 4.35
C VAL A 164 5.88 4.31 3.73
N ASP A 165 6.24 3.33 4.57
CA ASP A 165 6.98 2.14 4.15
C ASP A 165 6.05 1.06 3.56
N PHE A 166 6.64 0.06 2.95
CA PHE A 166 5.96 -1.17 2.54
C PHE A 166 5.65 -2.05 3.75
N ASN A 167 4.53 -2.76 3.72
CA ASN A 167 4.28 -3.84 4.66
C ASN A 167 5.02 -5.11 4.19
N SER A 168 6.18 -5.41 4.79
CA SER A 168 7.02 -6.55 4.40
C SER A 168 6.33 -7.91 4.59
N GLN A 169 5.32 -8.00 5.47
CA GLN A 169 4.53 -9.23 5.64
C GLN A 169 3.56 -9.46 4.48
N GLN A 170 3.04 -8.39 3.88
CA GLN A 170 2.07 -8.45 2.79
C GLN A 170 2.73 -8.36 1.41
N PHE A 171 3.86 -7.69 1.29
CA PHE A 171 4.58 -7.45 0.04
C PHE A 171 6.02 -7.97 0.13
N SER A 172 6.24 -9.19 -0.34
CA SER A 172 7.52 -9.90 -0.24
C SER A 172 8.69 -9.23 -0.98
N GLN A 173 8.40 -8.36 -1.96
CA GLN A 173 9.43 -7.65 -2.73
C GLN A 173 9.95 -6.38 -2.03
N ALA A 174 9.39 -6.03 -0.90
CA ALA A 174 9.72 -4.79 -0.18
C ALA A 174 11.22 -4.66 0.13
N GLN A 175 11.87 -5.74 0.61
CA GLN A 175 13.29 -5.70 0.94
C GLN A 175 14.15 -5.53 -0.31
N LYS A 176 13.87 -6.29 -1.37
CA LYS A 176 14.58 -6.21 -2.64
C LYS A 176 14.54 -4.80 -3.26
N ILE A 177 13.39 -4.11 -3.09
CA ILE A 177 13.25 -2.71 -3.53
C ILE A 177 14.13 -1.79 -2.68
N ARG A 178 14.11 -1.94 -1.35
CA ARG A 178 14.95 -1.12 -0.47
C ARG A 178 16.43 -1.30 -0.77
N ASP A 179 16.88 -2.54 -0.89
CA ASP A 179 18.29 -2.87 -1.19
C ASP A 179 18.73 -2.23 -2.51
N TYR A 180 17.92 -2.34 -3.57
CA TYR A 180 18.23 -1.73 -4.86
C TYR A 180 18.38 -0.20 -4.77
N PHE A 181 17.50 0.46 -4.01
CA PHE A 181 17.58 1.91 -3.82
C PHE A 181 18.78 2.32 -2.98
N GLU A 182 19.15 1.56 -1.95
CA GLU A 182 20.35 1.77 -1.14
C GLU A 182 21.62 1.59 -1.95
N ASP A 183 21.71 0.53 -2.77
CA ASP A 183 22.84 0.26 -3.65
C ASP A 183 23.12 1.39 -4.65
N HIS A 184 22.07 2.16 -5.01
CA HIS A 184 22.20 3.35 -5.88
C HIS A 184 22.38 4.65 -5.09
N GLY A 185 22.60 4.60 -3.78
CA GLY A 185 22.76 5.79 -2.93
C GLY A 185 21.49 6.64 -2.78
N CYS A 186 20.31 6.07 -3.06
CA CYS A 186 19.03 6.77 -3.07
C CYS A 186 18.02 6.10 -2.10
N PRO A 187 18.31 5.93 -0.81
CA PRO A 187 17.45 5.21 0.12
C PRO A 187 16.05 5.82 0.20
N ILE A 188 15.04 4.96 0.29
CA ILE A 188 13.64 5.42 0.42
C ILE A 188 13.42 5.92 1.84
N THR A 189 13.32 7.22 2.01
CA THR A 189 12.99 7.81 3.31
C THR A 189 11.51 7.56 3.64
N CYS A 190 11.25 6.89 4.75
CA CYS A 190 9.91 6.57 5.22
C CYS A 190 9.63 7.20 6.58
N TYR A 191 8.36 7.53 6.83
CA TYR A 191 7.89 8.00 8.13
C TYR A 191 6.88 7.00 8.70
N LYS A 192 6.97 6.77 10.00
CA LYS A 192 6.01 5.97 10.73
C LYS A 192 4.76 6.80 10.98
N ILE A 193 3.72 6.56 10.20
CA ILE A 193 2.41 7.22 10.37
C ILE A 193 1.48 6.22 11.04
N LEU A 194 0.90 6.64 12.18
CA LEU A 194 0.02 5.85 13.01
C LEU A 194 -1.41 6.41 12.94
N ARG A 195 -2.39 5.53 12.82
CA ARG A 195 -3.80 5.89 12.69
C ARG A 195 -4.65 5.43 13.85
N GLY A 196 -5.64 6.26 14.18
CA GLY A 196 -6.68 5.96 15.17
C GLY A 196 -6.16 5.77 16.60
N SER A 197 -7.04 5.48 17.53
CA SER A 197 -6.73 5.31 18.96
C SER A 197 -5.79 4.13 19.25
N ARG A 198 -5.82 3.10 18.41
CA ARG A 198 -4.94 1.91 18.53
C ARG A 198 -3.54 2.12 17.98
N LYS A 199 -3.25 3.29 17.43
CA LYS A 199 -1.95 3.64 16.83
C LYS A 199 -1.46 2.60 15.81
N LEU A 200 -2.36 2.16 14.91
CA LEU A 200 -2.01 1.18 13.87
C LEU A 200 -1.17 1.84 12.77
N PRO A 201 -0.06 1.24 12.32
CA PRO A 201 0.76 1.82 11.27
C PRO A 201 0.04 1.82 9.92
N ILE A 202 0.29 2.88 9.14
CA ILE A 202 -0.11 2.97 7.73
C ILE A 202 1.06 2.52 6.88
N TYR A 203 0.78 1.70 5.88
CA TYR A 203 1.76 1.20 4.91
C TYR A 203 1.30 1.50 3.48
N LYS A 204 2.22 1.45 2.53
CA LYS A 204 1.90 1.44 1.11
C LYS A 204 0.94 0.29 0.78
N PRO A 205 0.02 0.46 -0.21
CA PRO A 205 -1.07 -0.49 -0.45
C PRO A 205 -0.65 -1.77 -1.18
N TYR A 206 0.63 -1.94 -1.49
CA TYR A 206 1.12 -3.08 -2.26
C TYR A 206 1.04 -4.39 -1.49
N SER A 207 0.69 -5.46 -2.20
CA SER A 207 0.59 -6.83 -1.67
C SER A 207 1.09 -7.86 -2.68
N ARG A 208 1.24 -9.12 -2.22
CA ARG A 208 1.67 -10.25 -3.08
C ARG A 208 0.72 -10.53 -4.24
N SER A 209 -0.55 -10.19 -4.10
CA SER A 209 -1.57 -10.46 -5.11
C SER A 209 -2.34 -9.19 -5.44
N LEU A 210 -2.57 -8.96 -6.72
CA LEU A 210 -3.33 -7.85 -7.27
C LEU A 210 -4.67 -8.38 -7.77
N SER A 211 -5.77 -7.76 -7.38
CA SER A 211 -7.08 -8.10 -7.93
C SER A 211 -7.18 -7.56 -9.35
N THR A 212 -7.61 -8.42 -10.30
CA THR A 212 -7.74 -8.05 -11.72
C THR A 212 -9.15 -8.33 -12.23
N GLY A 213 -9.59 -7.57 -13.25
CA GLY A 213 -10.88 -7.75 -13.90
C GLY A 213 -11.82 -6.54 -13.79
N LYS A 214 -12.78 -6.46 -14.72
CA LYS A 214 -13.72 -5.33 -14.83
C LYS A 214 -14.95 -5.43 -13.91
N GLN A 215 -15.24 -6.60 -13.34
CA GLN A 215 -16.46 -6.83 -12.56
C GLN A 215 -16.17 -7.50 -11.22
N ALA A 216 -16.88 -7.07 -10.18
CA ALA A 216 -16.76 -7.58 -8.83
C ALA A 216 -17.05 -9.10 -8.69
N LYS A 217 -17.75 -9.71 -9.65
CA LYS A 217 -18.13 -11.14 -9.65
C LYS A 217 -17.03 -12.10 -10.14
N THR A 218 -16.03 -11.61 -10.89
CA THR A 218 -14.92 -12.41 -11.42
C THR A 218 -13.60 -11.77 -11.02
N LYS A 219 -13.34 -11.63 -9.72
CA LYS A 219 -12.03 -11.18 -9.24
C LYS A 219 -11.01 -12.31 -9.47
N ASN A 220 -10.30 -12.22 -10.56
CA ASN A 220 -9.08 -12.97 -10.75
C ASN A 220 -7.98 -12.30 -9.92
N LYS A 221 -7.06 -13.10 -9.40
CA LYS A 221 -5.85 -12.60 -8.74
C LYS A 221 -4.69 -12.75 -9.72
N ASP A 222 -3.88 -11.71 -9.81
CA ASP A 222 -2.57 -11.75 -10.44
C ASP A 222 -1.51 -11.66 -9.34
N TYR A 223 -0.43 -12.42 -9.43
CA TYR A 223 0.56 -12.51 -8.36
C TYR A 223 1.83 -11.77 -8.75
N VAL A 224 2.33 -10.94 -7.84
CA VAL A 224 3.65 -10.32 -7.99
C VAL A 224 4.71 -11.39 -7.74
N ARG A 225 5.40 -11.80 -8.81
CA ARG A 225 6.44 -12.82 -8.78
C ARG A 225 7.79 -12.23 -8.43
N ASP A 226 8.07 -11.07 -9.02
CA ASP A 226 9.33 -10.34 -8.87
C ASP A 226 9.11 -8.86 -9.18
N VAL A 227 10.18 -8.08 -9.12
CA VAL A 227 10.20 -6.67 -9.52
C VAL A 227 11.32 -6.42 -10.54
N GLU A 228 11.01 -5.63 -11.54
CA GLU A 228 12.00 -5.07 -12.49
C GLU A 228 12.35 -3.66 -12.03
N PHE A 229 13.63 -3.33 -12.13
CA PHE A 229 14.13 -2.02 -11.71
C PHE A 229 14.49 -1.16 -12.90
N VAL A 230 14.47 0.15 -12.68
CA VAL A 230 14.93 1.15 -13.65
C VAL A 230 15.67 2.25 -12.91
N TYR A 231 16.78 2.69 -13.51
CA TYR A 231 17.58 3.83 -13.05
C TYR A 231 18.04 4.63 -14.26
N ALA A 232 18.09 5.94 -14.14
CA ALA A 232 18.62 6.82 -15.17
C ALA A 232 19.30 8.04 -14.53
N GLU A 233 20.29 8.55 -15.23
CA GLU A 233 20.99 9.79 -14.93
C GLU A 233 20.60 10.88 -15.93
N ALA A 234 20.64 12.12 -15.49
CA ALA A 234 20.47 13.30 -16.33
C ALA A 234 21.77 13.60 -17.12
N SER A 235 21.68 14.51 -18.09
CA SER A 235 22.84 14.91 -18.92
C SER A 235 23.96 15.57 -18.13
N ASP A 236 23.67 16.10 -16.94
CA ASP A 236 24.63 16.68 -16.01
C ASP A 236 25.29 15.65 -15.07
N GLY A 237 24.95 14.35 -15.21
CA GLY A 237 25.48 13.26 -14.39
C GLY A 237 24.83 13.07 -13.04
N GLN A 238 23.80 13.85 -12.69
CA GLN A 238 23.02 13.63 -11.47
C GLN A 238 21.99 12.52 -11.67
N PRO A 239 21.61 11.77 -10.62
CA PRO A 239 20.51 10.81 -10.69
C PRO A 239 19.19 11.50 -11.12
N LEU A 240 18.59 11.04 -12.21
CA LEU A 240 17.36 11.58 -12.75
C LEU A 240 16.16 10.93 -12.08
N TYR A 241 16.09 9.62 -12.12
CA TYR A 241 15.07 8.84 -11.42
C TYR A 241 15.53 7.41 -11.16
N ILE A 242 14.90 6.80 -10.19
CA ILE A 242 14.98 5.37 -9.88
C ILE A 242 13.56 4.82 -9.72
N GLY A 243 13.34 3.55 -10.04
CA GLY A 243 12.01 2.98 -9.89
C GLY A 243 11.97 1.47 -9.93
N TRP A 244 10.77 0.96 -9.71
CA TRP A 244 10.47 -0.45 -9.76
C TRP A 244 9.11 -0.71 -10.41
N LEU A 245 8.97 -1.86 -11.04
CA LEU A 245 7.77 -2.35 -11.68
C LEU A 245 7.49 -3.77 -11.21
N ALA A 246 6.27 -4.04 -10.74
CA ALA A 246 5.86 -5.38 -10.37
C ALA A 246 5.77 -6.28 -11.61
N LEU A 247 6.47 -7.40 -11.58
CA LEU A 247 6.39 -8.46 -12.58
C LEU A 247 5.27 -9.42 -12.21
N THR A 248 4.22 -9.41 -13.01
CA THR A 248 3.03 -10.24 -12.87
C THR A 248 2.78 -11.03 -14.16
N ASP A 249 1.70 -11.79 -14.21
CA ASP A 249 1.27 -12.43 -15.47
C ASP A 249 0.55 -11.45 -16.41
N PHE A 250 0.32 -10.23 -15.97
CA PHE A 250 -0.46 -9.22 -16.71
C PHE A 250 -1.80 -9.76 -17.21
N SER A 251 -2.47 -10.54 -16.37
CA SER A 251 -3.68 -11.29 -16.72
C SER A 251 -4.90 -10.39 -16.96
N GLY A 252 -4.84 -9.14 -16.49
CA GLY A 252 -5.93 -8.18 -16.66
C GLY A 252 -5.63 -6.81 -16.09
N ILE A 253 -6.61 -5.92 -16.21
CA ILE A 253 -6.57 -4.60 -15.58
C ILE A 253 -6.65 -4.79 -14.07
N ILE A 254 -5.75 -4.15 -13.32
CA ILE A 254 -5.79 -4.12 -11.86
C ILE A 254 -7.03 -3.35 -11.43
N SER A 255 -7.87 -3.96 -10.60
CA SER A 255 -9.16 -3.38 -10.19
C SER A 255 -9.06 -2.49 -8.94
N ASP A 256 -7.98 -2.63 -8.17
CA ASP A 256 -7.70 -1.78 -7.02
C ASP A 256 -6.93 -0.54 -7.48
N GLU A 257 -7.62 0.60 -7.47
CA GLU A 257 -7.06 1.88 -7.92
C GLU A 257 -5.90 2.35 -7.03
N SER A 258 -5.82 1.90 -5.78
CA SER A 258 -4.74 2.27 -4.87
C SER A 258 -3.36 1.74 -5.30
N VAL A 259 -3.32 0.65 -6.05
CA VAL A 259 -2.09 0.03 -6.58
C VAL A 259 -2.01 0.04 -8.10
N GLN A 260 -3.09 0.43 -8.78
CA GLN A 260 -3.15 0.48 -10.23
C GLN A 260 -2.27 1.60 -10.80
N GLY A 261 -1.47 1.29 -11.80
CA GLY A 261 -0.64 2.24 -12.52
C GLY A 261 0.75 2.45 -11.90
N ILE A 262 1.64 3.04 -12.71
CA ILE A 262 2.95 3.46 -12.26
C ILE A 262 2.81 4.84 -11.61
N ARG A 263 3.30 4.99 -10.40
CA ARG A 263 3.16 6.17 -9.56
C ARG A 263 4.44 6.99 -9.54
N PHE A 264 4.33 8.33 -9.62
CA PHE A 264 5.47 9.21 -9.38
C PHE A 264 5.61 9.56 -7.92
N ARG A 265 6.87 9.61 -7.45
CA ARG A 265 7.20 10.08 -6.11
C ARG A 265 8.35 11.08 -6.14
N LYS A 266 8.29 12.07 -5.27
CA LYS A 266 9.40 12.97 -4.93
C LYS A 266 9.58 12.96 -3.42
N GLY A 267 10.75 12.55 -2.94
CA GLY A 267 10.98 12.34 -1.51
C GLY A 267 9.99 11.34 -0.89
N ASN A 268 9.64 10.28 -1.62
CA ASN A 268 8.65 9.26 -1.27
C ASN A 268 7.19 9.76 -1.09
N ILE A 269 6.89 11.02 -1.41
CA ILE A 269 5.53 11.55 -1.46
C ILE A 269 5.00 11.46 -2.88
N LEU A 270 3.75 11.05 -3.05
CA LEU A 270 3.11 10.93 -4.37
C LEU A 270 3.07 12.28 -5.09
N VAL A 271 3.34 12.25 -6.40
CA VAL A 271 3.12 13.34 -7.35
C VAL A 271 2.10 12.88 -8.38
N GLY A 272 1.00 13.58 -8.50
CA GLY A 272 -0.11 13.19 -9.35
C GLY A 272 -0.92 12.01 -8.80
N ASN A 273 -1.39 11.14 -9.69
CA ASN A 273 -2.23 10.00 -9.37
C ASN A 273 -1.90 8.77 -10.24
N ASN A 274 -2.75 7.76 -10.22
CA ASN A 274 -2.58 6.52 -11.00
C ASN A 274 -2.63 6.72 -12.53
N THR A 275 -3.05 7.88 -13.02
CA THR A 275 -3.10 8.19 -14.45
C THR A 275 -1.96 9.09 -14.93
N THR A 276 -1.21 9.70 -14.02
CA THR A 276 -0.15 10.67 -14.36
C THR A 276 0.92 10.06 -15.28
N PHE A 277 1.22 8.77 -15.13
CA PHE A 277 2.19 8.09 -15.98
C PHE A 277 1.67 7.76 -17.40
N VAL A 278 0.36 7.82 -17.63
CA VAL A 278 -0.27 7.43 -18.92
C VAL A 278 0.33 8.19 -20.11
N LYS A 279 0.66 9.47 -19.93
CA LYS A 279 1.23 10.35 -20.97
C LYS A 279 2.58 9.90 -21.54
N TYR A 280 3.30 9.01 -20.83
CA TYR A 280 4.58 8.46 -21.28
C TYR A 280 4.42 7.22 -22.15
N PHE A 281 3.27 6.56 -22.11
CA PHE A 281 2.98 5.46 -23.00
C PHE A 281 2.67 5.96 -24.43
N PRO A 282 3.03 5.18 -25.47
CA PRO A 282 2.51 5.44 -26.82
C PRO A 282 0.98 5.50 -26.81
N SER A 283 0.37 6.23 -27.74
CA SER A 283 -1.08 6.51 -27.81
C SER A 283 -2.00 5.29 -27.66
N GLU A 284 -1.54 4.11 -28.06
CA GLU A 284 -2.23 2.83 -27.85
C GLU A 284 -2.04 2.25 -26.43
N GLY A 285 -1.25 2.91 -25.58
CA GLY A 285 -0.82 2.42 -24.29
C GLY A 285 -1.61 2.93 -23.09
N HIS A 286 -2.61 3.80 -23.28
CA HIS A 286 -3.37 4.37 -22.16
C HIS A 286 -4.00 3.28 -21.26
N ASN A 287 -4.48 2.20 -21.85
CA ASN A 287 -4.98 1.05 -21.10
C ASN A 287 -3.87 0.18 -20.49
N ALA A 288 -2.63 0.27 -21.01
CA ALA A 288 -1.53 -0.55 -20.51
C ALA A 288 -1.14 -0.13 -19.08
N ASN A 289 -1.10 1.18 -18.79
CA ASN A 289 -0.77 1.66 -17.44
C ASN A 289 -1.63 1.02 -16.34
N ARG A 290 -2.90 0.73 -16.62
CA ARG A 290 -3.83 0.11 -15.68
C ARG A 290 -3.52 -1.36 -15.36
N MET A 291 -2.60 -1.97 -16.07
CA MET A 291 -2.16 -3.35 -15.85
C MET A 291 -0.85 -3.43 -15.08
N PHE A 292 -0.21 -2.30 -14.85
CA PHE A 292 1.04 -2.19 -14.12
C PHE A 292 0.80 -1.74 -12.69
N ALA A 293 1.72 -2.10 -11.80
CA ALA A 293 1.88 -1.56 -10.46
C ALA A 293 3.36 -1.28 -10.25
N GLY A 294 3.70 -0.09 -9.77
CA GLY A 294 5.10 0.30 -9.58
C GLY A 294 5.25 1.75 -9.18
N GLU A 295 6.48 2.16 -8.95
CA GLU A 295 6.80 3.54 -8.58
C GLU A 295 8.04 4.03 -9.31
N ILE A 296 8.02 5.29 -9.72
CA ILE A 296 9.16 6.07 -10.20
C ILE A 296 9.42 7.19 -9.19
N HIS A 297 10.60 7.19 -8.59
CA HIS A 297 11.06 8.22 -7.69
C HIS A 297 11.92 9.22 -8.46
N ALA A 298 11.45 10.45 -8.60
CA ALA A 298 12.18 11.54 -9.20
C ALA A 298 13.27 12.01 -8.21
N LEU A 299 14.54 11.92 -8.64
CA LEU A 299 15.69 12.19 -7.77
C LEU A 299 16.25 13.58 -7.98
N HIS A 300 16.44 14.00 -9.24
CA HIS A 300 17.09 15.25 -9.59
C HIS A 300 16.51 16.44 -8.84
N THR A 301 17.36 17.33 -8.34
CA THR A 301 16.97 18.49 -7.52
C THR A 301 15.99 19.42 -8.25
N ASP A 302 16.20 19.63 -9.55
CA ASP A 302 15.37 20.50 -10.38
C ASP A 302 14.00 19.89 -10.76
N LEU A 303 13.76 18.63 -10.45
CA LEU A 303 12.43 18.03 -10.58
C LEU A 303 11.56 18.45 -9.38
N VAL A 304 11.07 19.67 -9.42
CA VAL A 304 10.22 20.26 -8.39
C VAL A 304 8.75 20.00 -8.74
N PRO A 305 7.95 19.39 -7.86
CA PRO A 305 6.52 19.28 -8.08
C PRO A 305 5.87 20.66 -8.16
N ASN A 306 4.92 20.82 -9.08
CA ASN A 306 4.15 22.08 -9.21
C ASN A 306 3.29 22.34 -7.96
N SER A 307 2.61 23.47 -7.91
CA SER A 307 1.82 23.89 -6.74
C SER A 307 0.66 22.94 -6.42
N GLN A 308 0.08 22.28 -7.42
CA GLN A 308 -1.00 21.29 -7.27
C GLN A 308 -0.47 19.89 -6.95
N ARG A 309 0.84 19.66 -7.07
CA ARG A 309 1.51 18.36 -6.96
C ARG A 309 0.96 17.28 -7.90
N ASP A 310 0.37 17.67 -9.01
CA ASP A 310 -0.13 16.74 -10.01
C ASP A 310 0.89 16.41 -11.12
N ASP A 311 1.97 17.22 -11.23
CA ASP A 311 3.11 17.04 -12.11
C ASP A 311 4.34 17.82 -11.59
N PHE A 312 5.40 17.89 -12.42
CA PHE A 312 6.60 18.67 -12.16
C PHE A 312 6.57 20.00 -12.92
N GLU A 313 7.26 21.02 -12.37
CA GLU A 313 7.46 22.29 -13.06
C GLU A 313 8.22 22.10 -14.37
N PRO A 314 7.81 22.74 -15.47
CA PRO A 314 8.45 22.60 -16.77
C PRO A 314 9.84 23.25 -16.77
N ASN A 315 10.88 22.45 -17.03
CA ASN A 315 12.26 22.87 -17.22
C ASN A 315 13.03 21.87 -18.12
N ALA A 316 14.32 22.11 -18.35
CA ALA A 316 15.15 21.24 -19.21
C ALA A 316 15.22 19.81 -18.67
N ILE A 317 15.44 19.63 -17.37
CA ILE A 317 15.52 18.30 -16.71
C ILE A 317 14.20 17.55 -16.78
N TYR A 318 13.07 18.25 -16.67
CA TYR A 318 11.76 17.64 -16.90
C TYR A 318 11.61 17.16 -18.35
N GLY A 319 12.21 17.88 -19.33
CA GLY A 319 12.29 17.43 -20.72
C GLY A 319 13.06 16.10 -20.87
N GLU A 320 14.21 15.98 -20.20
CA GLU A 320 15.01 14.74 -20.17
C GLU A 320 14.23 13.59 -19.49
N LEU A 321 13.58 13.85 -18.35
CA LEU A 321 12.73 12.89 -17.66
C LEU A 321 11.64 12.33 -18.62
N ARG A 322 10.95 13.23 -19.34
CA ARG A 322 9.91 12.82 -20.29
C ARG A 322 10.45 11.95 -21.41
N GLN A 323 11.60 12.30 -21.98
CA GLN A 323 12.22 11.53 -23.05
C GLN A 323 12.66 10.14 -22.57
N SER A 324 13.34 10.06 -21.42
CA SER A 324 13.83 8.83 -20.83
C SER A 324 12.69 7.89 -20.47
N LEU A 325 11.68 8.39 -19.74
CA LEU A 325 10.50 7.60 -19.38
C LEU A 325 9.66 7.18 -20.58
N GLY A 326 9.57 8.00 -21.64
CA GLY A 326 8.91 7.61 -22.87
C GLY A 326 9.56 6.41 -23.57
N LYS A 327 10.89 6.33 -23.56
CA LYS A 327 11.64 5.16 -24.06
C LYS A 327 11.35 3.93 -23.19
N TRP A 328 11.48 4.04 -21.88
CA TRP A 328 11.19 2.94 -20.95
C TRP A 328 9.73 2.47 -21.03
N ALA A 329 8.76 3.39 -21.07
CA ALA A 329 7.35 3.06 -21.25
C ALA A 329 7.08 2.31 -22.57
N GLY A 330 7.78 2.68 -23.65
CA GLY A 330 7.74 1.95 -24.92
C GLY A 330 8.26 0.51 -24.78
N GLU A 331 9.32 0.29 -24.02
CA GLU A 331 9.89 -1.04 -23.78
C GLU A 331 8.97 -1.93 -22.95
N ILE A 332 8.44 -1.43 -21.82
CA ILE A 332 7.49 -2.22 -20.99
C ILE A 332 6.18 -2.50 -21.75
N ASN A 333 5.71 -1.57 -22.61
CA ASN A 333 4.55 -1.81 -23.46
C ASN A 333 4.81 -2.94 -24.50
N LYS A 334 6.01 -3.00 -25.08
CA LYS A 334 6.40 -4.11 -25.95
C LYS A 334 6.45 -5.44 -25.21
N LYS A 335 7.04 -5.46 -24.00
CA LYS A 335 7.03 -6.66 -23.13
C LYS A 335 5.60 -7.11 -22.81
N TYR A 336 4.72 -6.16 -22.48
CA TYR A 336 3.30 -6.41 -22.24
C TYR A 336 2.60 -7.02 -23.46
N ARG A 337 2.78 -6.44 -24.66
CA ARG A 337 2.16 -6.95 -25.89
C ARG A 337 2.64 -8.36 -26.25
N ARG A 338 3.95 -8.66 -26.10
CA ARG A 338 4.49 -10.01 -26.25
C ARG A 338 3.88 -10.99 -25.23
N GLY A 339 3.63 -10.53 -24.02
CA GLY A 339 2.97 -11.31 -22.98
C GLY A 339 1.53 -11.75 -23.30
N ARG A 340 0.87 -11.14 -24.28
CA ARG A 340 -0.50 -11.48 -24.72
C ARG A 340 -0.56 -12.49 -25.86
N SER A 341 0.56 -13.02 -26.34
CA SER A 341 0.55 -14.07 -27.36
C SER A 341 -0.18 -15.33 -26.83
N GLU A 342 -0.72 -16.14 -27.72
CA GLU A 342 -1.46 -17.36 -27.38
C GLU A 342 -0.62 -18.31 -26.52
N SER A 343 0.68 -18.49 -26.86
CA SER A 343 1.62 -19.31 -26.12
C SER A 343 1.91 -18.76 -24.71
N THR A 344 2.06 -17.45 -24.57
CA THR A 344 2.27 -16.80 -23.28
C THR A 344 0.99 -16.86 -22.44
N SER A 345 -0.18 -16.71 -23.05
CA SER A 345 -1.46 -16.87 -22.36
C SER A 345 -1.64 -18.31 -21.86
N ALA A 346 -1.24 -19.29 -22.65
CA ALA A 346 -1.26 -20.70 -22.25
C ALA A 346 -0.27 -20.98 -21.09
N LEU A 347 0.95 -20.41 -21.14
CA LEU A 347 1.93 -20.54 -20.05
C LEU A 347 1.42 -19.95 -18.73
N LYS A 348 0.79 -18.77 -18.82
CA LYS A 348 0.14 -18.14 -17.67
C LYS A 348 -0.99 -18.98 -17.10
N ALA A 349 -1.81 -19.56 -17.98
CA ALA A 349 -2.89 -20.44 -17.56
C ALA A 349 -2.35 -21.66 -16.81
N LEU A 350 -1.23 -22.26 -17.24
CA LEU A 350 -0.59 -23.36 -16.52
C LEU A 350 -0.18 -22.98 -15.11
N ASN A 351 0.49 -21.83 -14.96
CA ASN A 351 0.89 -21.32 -13.64
C ASN A 351 -0.30 -21.11 -12.71
N GLN A 352 -1.36 -20.48 -13.22
CA GLN A 352 -2.58 -20.23 -12.45
C GLN A 352 -3.26 -21.53 -12.02
N LEU A 353 -3.36 -22.50 -12.94
CA LEU A 353 -3.96 -23.80 -12.66
C LEU A 353 -3.14 -24.61 -11.65
N ASN A 354 -1.81 -24.52 -11.69
CA ASN A 354 -0.93 -25.17 -10.72
C ASN A 354 -1.08 -24.53 -9.32
N ALA A 355 -1.16 -23.19 -9.24
CA ALA A 355 -1.39 -22.48 -7.99
C ALA A 355 -2.78 -22.77 -7.42
N GLU A 356 -3.80 -22.80 -8.26
CA GLU A 356 -5.17 -23.12 -7.85
C GLU A 356 -5.27 -24.57 -7.33
N GLN A 357 -4.63 -25.53 -8.00
CA GLN A 357 -4.57 -26.90 -7.51
C GLN A 357 -3.92 -26.98 -6.13
N LYS A 358 -2.84 -26.24 -5.90
CA LYS A 358 -2.18 -26.18 -4.59
C LYS A 358 -3.09 -25.61 -3.50
N GLU A 359 -3.84 -24.54 -3.80
CA GLU A 359 -4.85 -24.01 -2.86
C GLU A 359 -5.95 -25.05 -2.55
N LEU A 360 -6.38 -25.82 -3.55
CA LEU A 360 -7.35 -26.89 -3.33
C LEU A 360 -6.76 -28.06 -2.53
N GLU A 361 -5.50 -28.44 -2.78
CA GLU A 361 -4.77 -29.44 -2.00
C GLU A 361 -4.73 -29.02 -0.51
N GLU A 362 -4.34 -27.79 -0.22
CA GLU A 362 -4.32 -27.24 1.14
C GLU A 362 -5.71 -27.27 1.81
N LYS A 363 -6.77 -26.95 1.06
CA LYS A 363 -8.16 -27.04 1.55
C LYS A 363 -8.61 -28.47 1.81
N ILE A 364 -8.20 -29.42 0.95
CA ILE A 364 -8.49 -30.84 1.12
C ILE A 364 -7.76 -31.35 2.37
N ASP A 365 -6.47 -31.04 2.50
CA ASP A 365 -5.63 -31.53 3.60
C ASP A 365 -5.97 -30.88 4.94
N SER A 366 -6.47 -29.62 4.94
CA SER A 366 -6.97 -28.94 6.15
C SER A 366 -8.37 -29.38 6.59
N GLY A 367 -9.01 -30.29 5.86
CA GLY A 367 -10.36 -30.76 6.20
C GLY A 367 -11.48 -29.73 5.98
N ALA A 368 -11.26 -28.75 5.14
CA ALA A 368 -12.25 -27.70 4.85
C ALA A 368 -13.47 -28.18 4.05
N ILE A 369 -13.52 -29.46 3.67
CA ILE A 369 -14.65 -30.10 2.95
C ILE A 369 -15.67 -30.60 3.96
N THR A 370 -16.74 -29.81 4.18
CA THR A 370 -17.72 -30.07 5.24
C THR A 370 -19.09 -30.51 4.75
N SER A 371 -19.29 -30.71 3.43
CA SER A 371 -20.57 -31.17 2.86
C SER A 371 -20.36 -31.87 1.52
N ASP A 372 -21.30 -32.75 1.14
CA ASP A 372 -21.29 -33.45 -0.15
C ASP A 372 -21.35 -32.49 -1.35
N GLU A 373 -22.06 -31.37 -1.19
CA GLU A 373 -22.10 -30.32 -2.22
C GLU A 373 -20.71 -29.71 -2.45
N LYS A 374 -19.96 -29.43 -1.38
CA LYS A 374 -18.58 -28.92 -1.50
C LYS A 374 -17.63 -29.97 -2.07
N ARG A 375 -17.82 -31.24 -1.74
CA ARG A 375 -17.07 -32.34 -2.37
C ARG A 375 -17.30 -32.35 -3.88
N ALA A 376 -18.57 -32.30 -4.30
CA ALA A 376 -18.91 -32.27 -5.72
C ALA A 376 -18.33 -31.05 -6.44
N GLN A 377 -18.40 -29.88 -5.82
CA GLN A 377 -17.81 -28.62 -6.36
C GLN A 377 -16.28 -28.74 -6.51
N ILE A 378 -15.57 -29.29 -5.53
CA ILE A 378 -14.13 -29.45 -5.59
C ILE A 378 -13.75 -30.51 -6.63
N ALA A 379 -14.46 -31.64 -6.70
CA ALA A 379 -14.25 -32.67 -7.70
C ALA A 379 -14.46 -32.12 -9.13
N ASP A 380 -15.54 -31.39 -9.36
CA ASP A 380 -15.77 -30.72 -10.65
C ASP A 380 -14.67 -29.71 -10.97
N ARG A 381 -14.24 -28.90 -9.99
CA ARG A 381 -13.16 -27.95 -10.19
C ARG A 381 -11.83 -28.60 -10.52
N LEU A 382 -11.45 -29.69 -9.85
CA LEU A 382 -10.25 -30.47 -10.18
C LEU A 382 -10.33 -31.05 -11.60
N ASN A 383 -11.51 -31.52 -12.03
CA ASN A 383 -11.72 -32.00 -13.41
C ASN A 383 -11.58 -30.86 -14.43
N GLN A 384 -12.11 -29.67 -14.13
CA GLN A 384 -11.95 -28.48 -14.98
C GLN A 384 -10.49 -28.06 -15.08
N ILE A 385 -9.75 -28.08 -13.96
CA ILE A 385 -8.30 -27.80 -13.93
C ILE A 385 -7.56 -28.77 -14.84
N ALA A 386 -7.84 -30.09 -14.74
CA ALA A 386 -7.20 -31.10 -15.56
C ALA A 386 -7.40 -30.85 -17.07
N LYS A 387 -8.65 -30.61 -17.49
CA LYS A 387 -8.99 -30.34 -18.90
C LYS A 387 -8.34 -29.08 -19.43
N LYS A 388 -8.37 -27.99 -18.66
CA LYS A 388 -7.76 -26.71 -19.06
C LYS A 388 -6.24 -26.81 -19.12
N ARG A 389 -5.63 -27.56 -18.18
CA ARG A 389 -4.19 -27.79 -18.12
C ARG A 389 -3.72 -28.53 -19.36
N GLU A 390 -4.36 -29.63 -19.74
CA GLU A 390 -4.01 -30.42 -20.92
C GLU A 390 -3.98 -29.55 -22.19
N LYS A 391 -5.03 -28.72 -22.38
CA LYS A 391 -5.09 -27.79 -23.52
C LYS A 391 -3.95 -26.76 -23.50
N ALA A 392 -3.70 -26.14 -22.34
CA ALA A 392 -2.67 -25.12 -22.22
C ALA A 392 -1.27 -25.72 -22.36
N GLU A 393 -1.02 -26.89 -21.80
CA GLU A 393 0.26 -27.61 -21.91
C GLU A 393 0.58 -27.97 -23.36
N LYS A 394 -0.39 -28.45 -24.12
CA LYS A 394 -0.23 -28.74 -25.55
C LYS A 394 0.18 -27.50 -26.33
N THR A 395 -0.44 -26.35 -26.04
CA THR A 395 -0.11 -25.08 -26.69
C THR A 395 1.31 -24.61 -26.34
N VAL A 396 1.72 -24.72 -25.08
CA VAL A 396 3.06 -24.31 -24.60
C VAL A 396 4.14 -25.23 -25.18
N ARG A 397 3.94 -26.57 -25.17
CA ARG A 397 4.90 -27.52 -25.74
C ARG A 397 5.09 -27.27 -27.23
N LYS A 398 4.01 -27.09 -28.00
CA LYS A 398 4.07 -26.76 -29.43
C LYS A 398 4.84 -25.44 -29.68
N ALA A 399 4.59 -24.41 -28.87
CA ALA A 399 5.30 -23.14 -29.00
C ALA A 399 6.79 -23.26 -28.65
N LYS A 400 7.15 -24.12 -27.67
CA LYS A 400 8.55 -24.44 -27.35
C LYS A 400 9.25 -25.13 -28.50
N GLU A 401 8.62 -26.15 -29.08
CA GLU A 401 9.15 -26.89 -30.25
C GLU A 401 9.34 -25.97 -31.49
N GLN A 402 8.49 -24.95 -31.62
CA GLN A 402 8.56 -23.96 -32.70
C GLN A 402 9.56 -22.81 -32.42
N GLY A 403 10.30 -22.84 -31.29
CA GLY A 403 11.25 -21.79 -30.93
C GLY A 403 10.62 -20.40 -30.65
N THR A 404 9.35 -20.38 -30.21
CA THR A 404 8.61 -19.12 -29.98
C THR A 404 9.12 -18.36 -28.76
N PHE A 405 9.80 -19.05 -27.84
CA PHE A 405 10.37 -18.46 -26.61
C PHE A 405 11.85 -18.13 -26.82
N ASP A 406 12.30 -16.97 -26.32
CA ASP A 406 13.72 -16.65 -26.22
C ASP A 406 14.43 -17.53 -25.18
N ALA A 407 15.77 -17.47 -25.14
CA ALA A 407 16.59 -18.34 -24.28
C ALA A 407 16.23 -18.20 -22.79
N GLU A 408 16.02 -16.97 -22.32
CA GLU A 408 15.66 -16.65 -20.93
C GLU A 408 14.26 -17.20 -20.56
N ARG A 409 13.33 -17.10 -21.48
CA ARG A 409 11.98 -17.65 -21.31
C ARG A 409 11.93 -19.17 -21.40
N THR A 410 12.80 -19.79 -22.19
CA THR A 410 12.83 -21.24 -22.35
C THR A 410 13.10 -21.93 -21.01
N GLU A 411 14.00 -21.41 -20.19
CA GLU A 411 14.25 -21.95 -18.85
C GLU A 411 13.00 -21.82 -17.94
N THR A 412 12.34 -20.68 -18.02
CA THR A 412 11.09 -20.46 -17.26
C THR A 412 9.98 -21.40 -17.73
N VAL A 413 9.85 -21.62 -19.02
CA VAL A 413 8.88 -22.56 -19.62
C VAL A 413 9.14 -23.99 -19.14
N GLU A 414 10.40 -24.44 -19.09
CA GLU A 414 10.78 -25.75 -18.58
C GLU A 414 10.39 -25.94 -17.12
N LYS A 415 10.73 -24.98 -16.27
CA LYS A 415 10.33 -24.99 -14.85
C LYS A 415 8.80 -25.11 -14.68
N VAL A 416 8.03 -24.37 -15.49
CA VAL A 416 6.57 -24.44 -15.44
C VAL A 416 6.03 -25.76 -15.92
N LEU A 417 6.60 -26.33 -16.97
CA LEU A 417 6.21 -27.66 -17.47
C LEU A 417 6.49 -28.76 -16.45
N ASP A 418 7.65 -28.74 -15.79
CA ASP A 418 8.02 -29.67 -14.71
C ASP A 418 7.07 -29.57 -13.50
N GLN A 419 6.75 -28.34 -13.10
CA GLN A 419 5.75 -28.11 -12.06
C GLN A 419 4.36 -28.63 -12.48
N THR A 420 4.01 -28.44 -13.75
CA THR A 420 2.74 -28.91 -14.31
C THR A 420 2.65 -30.43 -14.31
N GLU A 421 3.74 -31.11 -14.68
CA GLU A 421 3.80 -32.56 -14.65
C GLU A 421 3.70 -33.13 -13.21
N THR A 422 4.40 -32.50 -12.26
CA THR A 422 4.31 -32.81 -10.84
C THR A 422 2.89 -32.62 -10.31
N ALA A 423 2.24 -31.51 -10.64
CA ALA A 423 0.87 -31.24 -10.27
C ALA A 423 -0.12 -32.22 -10.92
N ALA A 424 0.12 -32.63 -12.17
CA ALA A 424 -0.71 -33.64 -12.85
C ALA A 424 -0.62 -35.00 -12.18
N LYS A 425 0.58 -35.46 -11.76
CA LYS A 425 0.77 -36.72 -11.02
C LYS A 425 0.00 -36.70 -9.68
N LYS A 426 -0.02 -35.56 -8.97
CA LYS A 426 -0.76 -35.43 -7.72
C LYS A 426 -2.29 -35.41 -7.91
N MET A 427 -2.79 -34.99 -9.09
CA MET A 427 -4.23 -34.87 -9.37
C MET A 427 -5.01 -36.17 -9.12
N THR A 428 -4.44 -37.29 -9.51
CA THR A 428 -5.08 -38.61 -9.32
C THR A 428 -5.25 -38.96 -7.84
N SER A 429 -4.26 -38.62 -7.01
CA SER A 429 -4.34 -38.87 -5.56
C SER A 429 -5.32 -37.90 -4.89
N LEU A 430 -5.39 -36.64 -5.34
CA LEU A 430 -6.35 -35.68 -4.84
C LEU A 430 -7.79 -36.07 -5.17
N ASN A 431 -8.05 -36.48 -6.41
CA ASN A 431 -9.38 -37.02 -6.79
C ASN A 431 -9.79 -38.22 -5.94
N LYS A 432 -8.87 -39.14 -5.66
CA LYS A 432 -9.16 -40.26 -4.76
C LYS A 432 -9.49 -39.78 -3.35
N LYS A 433 -8.74 -38.82 -2.80
CA LYS A 433 -9.03 -38.22 -1.47
C LYS A 433 -10.42 -37.58 -1.41
N VAL A 434 -10.84 -36.89 -2.48
CA VAL A 434 -12.14 -36.21 -2.55
C VAL A 434 -13.31 -37.20 -2.69
N VAL A 435 -13.12 -38.28 -3.43
CA VAL A 435 -14.19 -39.26 -3.74
C VAL A 435 -14.35 -40.29 -2.63
N ASN A 436 -13.27 -40.68 -1.93
CA ASN A 436 -13.35 -41.73 -0.91
C ASN A 436 -14.08 -41.24 0.34
N ALA A 437 -15.05 -42.05 0.79
CA ALA A 437 -15.83 -41.82 2.01
C ALA A 437 -14.97 -41.78 3.30
N ASP A 438 -13.76 -42.38 3.24
CA ASP A 438 -12.79 -42.44 4.36
C ASP A 438 -11.94 -41.21 4.54
N TYR A 439 -12.25 -40.12 3.84
CA TYR A 439 -11.63 -38.81 4.08
C TYR A 439 -12.11 -38.23 5.42
N ALA A 440 -11.55 -38.78 6.51
CA ALA A 440 -11.74 -38.22 7.84
C ALA A 440 -11.01 -36.88 7.90
N THR A 441 -11.74 -35.79 8.07
CA THR A 441 -11.15 -34.51 8.41
C THR A 441 -10.42 -34.67 9.73
N LYS A 442 -9.17 -34.28 9.83
CA LYS A 442 -8.39 -34.33 11.08
C LYS A 442 -9.11 -33.65 12.26
N HIS A 443 -10.24 -33.00 12.02
CA HIS A 443 -10.99 -32.15 12.94
C HIS A 443 -12.51 -32.32 12.79
N ASP A 444 -13.03 -33.54 12.72
CA ASP A 444 -14.46 -33.80 12.68
C ASP A 444 -15.12 -33.52 14.03
N LEU A 445 -15.86 -32.39 14.07
CA LEU A 445 -16.88 -32.17 15.09
C LEU A 445 -18.13 -33.01 14.76
N PRO A 446 -18.84 -33.54 15.79
CA PRO A 446 -20.10 -34.22 15.59
C PRO A 446 -21.07 -33.42 14.69
N SER A 447 -21.91 -34.14 13.94
CA SER A 447 -22.87 -33.57 13.00
C SER A 447 -23.86 -32.57 13.64
N SER A 448 -24.00 -32.63 14.97
CA SER A 448 -24.86 -31.76 15.79
C SER A 448 -24.41 -30.30 15.88
N TYR A 449 -23.18 -29.95 15.46
CA TYR A 449 -22.67 -28.57 15.52
C TYR A 449 -23.08 -27.75 14.31
N ASN A 450 -23.57 -26.51 14.55
CA ASN A 450 -23.95 -25.59 13.51
C ASN A 450 -22.73 -24.96 12.80
N ARG A 451 -22.97 -24.21 11.72
CA ARG A 451 -21.94 -23.61 10.88
C ARG A 451 -21.01 -22.64 11.63
N ASP A 452 -21.53 -21.89 12.59
CA ASP A 452 -20.76 -20.87 13.30
C ASP A 452 -19.94 -21.49 14.43
N GLU A 453 -20.46 -22.51 15.08
CA GLU A 453 -19.74 -23.34 16.06
C GLU A 453 -18.54 -24.05 15.40
N ARG A 454 -18.72 -24.59 14.20
CA ARG A 454 -17.64 -25.21 13.43
C ARG A 454 -16.56 -24.21 13.02
N LYS A 455 -16.96 -23.00 12.62
CA LYS A 455 -15.99 -21.90 12.32
C LYS A 455 -15.21 -21.50 13.56
N LEU A 456 -15.87 -21.40 14.71
CA LEU A 456 -15.21 -21.06 15.97
C LEU A 456 -14.21 -22.12 16.37
N TYR A 457 -14.60 -23.39 16.31
CA TYR A 457 -13.72 -24.52 16.55
C TYR A 457 -12.47 -24.48 15.65
N GLN A 458 -12.65 -24.26 14.35
CA GLN A 458 -11.56 -24.18 13.40
C GLN A 458 -10.57 -23.04 13.72
N ARG A 459 -11.10 -21.89 14.17
CA ARG A 459 -10.26 -20.77 14.61
C ARG A 459 -9.48 -21.11 15.87
N ILE A 460 -10.08 -21.82 16.82
CA ILE A 460 -9.40 -22.28 18.02
C ILE A 460 -8.27 -23.25 17.67
N ILE A 461 -8.52 -24.23 16.81
CA ILE A 461 -7.51 -25.18 16.36
C ILE A 461 -6.36 -24.47 15.64
N THR A 462 -6.66 -23.52 14.76
CA THR A 462 -5.62 -22.72 14.08
C THR A 462 -4.74 -21.95 15.07
N VAL A 463 -5.32 -21.41 16.13
CA VAL A 463 -4.55 -20.72 17.20
C VAL A 463 -3.63 -21.70 17.92
N ILE A 464 -4.12 -22.90 18.25
CA ILE A 464 -3.33 -23.95 18.91
C ILE A 464 -2.16 -24.36 18.01
N ASP A 465 -2.41 -24.65 16.74
CA ASP A 465 -1.39 -25.06 15.78
C ASP A 465 -0.33 -23.98 15.54
N THR A 466 -0.73 -22.71 15.60
CA THR A 466 0.18 -21.58 15.47
C THR A 466 1.02 -21.39 16.74
N PHE A 467 0.39 -21.49 17.92
CA PHE A 467 1.06 -21.26 19.19
C PHE A 467 2.02 -22.38 19.60
N PHE A 468 1.68 -23.63 19.26
CA PHE A 468 2.48 -24.82 19.53
C PHE A 468 3.17 -25.38 18.27
N SER A 469 3.55 -24.49 17.33
CA SER A 469 4.27 -24.89 16.12
C SER A 469 5.55 -25.66 16.40
N ASP A 470 6.20 -25.37 17.51
CA ASP A 470 7.46 -25.98 17.93
C ASP A 470 7.25 -27.22 18.87
N ASP A 471 6.00 -27.48 19.26
CA ASP A 471 5.63 -28.66 20.08
C ASP A 471 4.36 -29.34 19.53
N PRO A 472 4.49 -30.12 18.42
CA PRO A 472 3.36 -30.81 17.79
C PRO A 472 2.65 -31.81 18.71
N GLN A 473 3.35 -32.38 19.70
CA GLN A 473 2.76 -33.38 20.62
C GLN A 473 1.79 -32.70 21.61
N THR A 474 2.14 -31.54 22.13
CA THR A 474 1.25 -30.77 23.00
C THR A 474 0.06 -30.22 22.21
N ALA A 475 0.27 -29.74 20.98
CA ALA A 475 -0.82 -29.34 20.08
C ALA A 475 -1.83 -30.47 19.86
N GLU A 476 -1.36 -31.69 19.60
CA GLU A 476 -2.22 -32.87 19.39
C GLU A 476 -3.03 -33.24 20.63
N LYS A 477 -2.41 -33.23 21.81
CA LYS A 477 -3.11 -33.50 23.08
C LYS A 477 -4.20 -32.47 23.35
N LEU A 478 -3.94 -31.19 23.09
CA LEU A 478 -4.92 -30.12 23.25
C LEU A 478 -6.09 -30.27 22.27
N ARG A 479 -5.84 -30.59 21.00
CA ARG A 479 -6.87 -30.88 20.02
C ARG A 479 -7.78 -31.99 20.43
N GLU A 480 -7.22 -33.14 20.85
CA GLU A 480 -7.99 -34.29 21.33
C GLU A 480 -8.77 -34.00 22.61
N ALA A 481 -8.22 -33.26 23.55
CA ALA A 481 -8.92 -32.84 24.75
C ALA A 481 -10.13 -31.95 24.43
N ILE A 482 -9.96 -30.97 23.56
CA ILE A 482 -11.06 -30.06 23.12
C ILE A 482 -12.13 -30.85 22.37
N LYS A 483 -11.75 -31.77 21.49
CA LYS A 483 -12.66 -32.63 20.74
C LYS A 483 -13.48 -33.51 21.66
N THR A 484 -12.83 -34.12 22.66
CA THR A 484 -13.48 -34.95 23.68
C THR A 484 -14.50 -34.17 24.48
N GLU A 485 -14.11 -32.97 24.97
CA GLU A 485 -15.01 -32.12 25.76
C GLU A 485 -16.21 -31.62 24.94
N LEU A 486 -16.00 -31.25 23.68
CA LEU A 486 -17.07 -30.85 22.80
C LEU A 486 -17.99 -32.03 22.39
N SER A 487 -17.50 -33.24 22.38
CA SER A 487 -18.30 -34.45 22.07
C SER A 487 -19.25 -34.83 23.20
N VAL A 488 -18.95 -34.46 24.44
CA VAL A 488 -19.75 -34.82 25.65
C VAL A 488 -20.93 -33.87 25.89
N LYS A 489 -20.89 -32.63 25.41
CA LYS A 489 -21.87 -31.58 25.78
C LYS A 489 -23.17 -31.52 24.97
N LYS A 490 -23.45 -32.44 24.06
CA LYS A 490 -24.73 -32.48 23.29
C LYS A 490 -25.41 -33.85 23.41
N LYS A 491 -25.67 -34.28 24.65
CA LYS A 491 -26.74 -35.26 24.93
C LYS A 491 -28.00 -34.56 25.37
#